data_60d84620923b7cb841cb1c342296aea9
#
_entry.id   60d84620923b7cb841cb1c342296aea9
#
_cell.length_a   1.000
_cell.length_b   1.000
_cell.length_c   1.000
_cell.angle_alpha   90.00
_cell.angle_beta   90.00
_cell.angle_gamma   90.00
#
_symmetry.space_group_name_H-M   'P 1'
#
loop_
_entity.id
_entity.type
_entity.pdbx_description
1 polymer ?
#
loop_
_entity_poly.entity_id
_entity_poly.type
_entity_poly.pdbx_seq_one_letter_code
_entity_poly.pdbx_strand_id
1 'polypeptide(L)'
;MVLPNPYKDALEYEFQLRGIPYEREKVMKINYKDIVLPKEFRADFVCYDKIIVELKAVSEILDEHYAQVYNYLKTSGSQLGLLINFGNMSLECKRIPCSLKWQE
;
A
#
# COMPACT_ATOMS: atom_id res chain seq x y z
N MET A 1 19.14 -9.20 -4.60
CA MET A 1 18.83 -9.88 -3.33
C MET A 1 17.80 -9.07 -2.55
N VAL A 2 16.78 -9.75 -2.08
CA VAL A 2 15.75 -9.10 -1.27
C VAL A 2 16.15 -9.22 0.19
N LEU A 3 16.23 -8.10 0.89
CA LEU A 3 16.56 -8.12 2.31
C LEU A 3 15.36 -8.60 3.11
N PRO A 4 15.59 -9.35 4.20
CA PRO A 4 14.50 -9.74 5.09
C PRO A 4 13.77 -8.52 5.63
N ASN A 5 12.48 -8.64 5.77
CA ASN A 5 11.64 -7.57 6.33
C ASN A 5 10.80 -8.17 7.46
N PRO A 6 11.32 -8.13 8.70
CA PRO A 6 10.60 -8.76 9.81
C PRO A 6 9.25 -8.10 10.11
N TYR A 7 9.10 -6.82 9.80
CA TYR A 7 7.81 -6.15 10.00
C TYR A 7 6.76 -6.67 9.02
N LYS A 8 7.18 -6.92 7.78
CA LYS A 8 6.30 -7.46 6.77
C LYS A 8 5.87 -8.88 7.13
N ASP A 9 6.84 -9.69 7.59
CA ASP A 9 6.55 -11.05 8.02
C ASP A 9 5.62 -11.09 9.22
N ALA A 10 5.84 -10.20 10.19
CA ALA A 10 5.00 -10.13 11.37
C ALA A 10 3.57 -9.72 11.02
N LEU A 11 3.43 -8.75 10.12
CA LEU A 11 2.10 -8.30 9.71
C LEU A 11 1.37 -9.39 8.95
N GLU A 12 2.08 -10.13 8.11
CA GLU A 12 1.47 -11.25 7.40
C GLU A 12 0.92 -12.28 8.37
N TYR A 13 1.68 -12.59 9.42
CA TYR A 13 1.25 -13.54 10.43
C TYR A 13 -0.01 -13.03 11.14
N GLU A 14 -0.06 -11.74 11.46
CA GLU A 14 -1.25 -11.15 12.07
C GLU A 14 -2.46 -11.25 11.17
N PHE A 15 -2.29 -11.02 9.87
CA PHE A 15 -3.39 -11.19 8.92
C PHE A 15 -3.93 -12.61 8.96
N GLN A 16 -3.03 -13.60 9.01
CA GLN A 16 -3.42 -15.00 9.07
C GLN A 16 -4.17 -15.31 10.36
N LEU A 17 -3.66 -14.84 11.49
CA LEU A 17 -4.30 -15.07 12.78
C LEU A 17 -5.71 -14.48 12.85
N ARG A 18 -5.94 -13.35 12.17
CA ARG A 18 -7.21 -12.65 12.21
C ARG A 18 -8.11 -13.00 11.05
N GLY A 19 -7.70 -13.90 10.19
CA GLY A 19 -8.52 -14.31 9.04
C GLY A 19 -8.73 -13.20 8.02
N ILE A 20 -7.76 -12.28 7.88
CA ILE A 20 -7.87 -11.19 6.93
C ILE A 20 -7.34 -11.66 5.58
N PRO A 21 -8.17 -11.65 4.53
CA PRO A 21 -7.67 -12.05 3.21
C PRO A 21 -6.71 -11.00 2.67
N TYR A 22 -5.58 -11.46 2.17
CA TYR A 22 -4.54 -10.56 1.68
C TYR A 22 -3.74 -11.20 0.56
N GLU A 23 -3.07 -10.36 -0.22
CA GLU A 23 -2.01 -10.78 -1.13
C GLU A 23 -0.77 -9.97 -0.77
N ARG A 24 0.35 -10.67 -0.61
CA ARG A 24 1.62 -10.03 -0.29
C ARG A 24 2.39 -9.72 -1.57
N GLU A 25 2.98 -8.54 -1.63
CA GLU A 25 3.82 -8.09 -2.75
C GLU A 25 3.09 -8.22 -4.08
N LYS A 26 1.88 -7.73 -4.11
CA LYS A 26 1.05 -7.79 -5.30
C LYS A 26 1.54 -6.79 -6.33
N VAL A 27 1.83 -7.28 -7.53
CA VAL A 27 2.17 -6.44 -8.66
C VAL A 27 0.89 -5.87 -9.25
N MET A 28 0.83 -4.55 -9.35
CA MET A 28 -0.36 -3.85 -9.83
C MET A 28 -0.04 -3.06 -11.07
N LYS A 29 -0.93 -3.15 -12.04
CA LYS A 29 -0.81 -2.41 -13.28
C LYS A 29 -1.26 -0.98 -13.06
N ILE A 30 -0.64 -0.06 -13.77
CA ILE A 30 -1.03 1.35 -13.73
C ILE A 30 -1.78 1.64 -15.03
N ASN A 31 -3.05 1.99 -14.89
CA ASN A 31 -3.90 2.31 -16.03
C ASN A 31 -3.96 3.83 -16.23
N TYR A 32 -3.83 4.26 -17.48
CA TYR A 32 -3.96 5.65 -17.83
C TYR A 32 -4.82 5.74 -19.08
N LYS A 33 -6.01 6.28 -18.92
CA LYS A 33 -7.01 6.34 -19.99
C LYS A 33 -7.24 4.91 -20.54
N ASP A 34 -7.02 4.69 -21.81
CA ASP A 34 -7.29 3.39 -22.44
C ASP A 34 -6.08 2.48 -22.45
N ILE A 35 -4.97 2.88 -21.87
CA ILE A 35 -3.75 2.08 -21.95
C ILE A 35 -3.29 1.64 -20.57
N VAL A 36 -2.57 0.53 -20.57
CA VAL A 36 -1.85 0.05 -19.40
C VAL A 36 -0.41 0.52 -19.56
N LEU A 37 0.07 1.30 -18.61
CA LEU A 37 1.43 1.82 -18.68
C LEU A 37 2.45 0.71 -18.52
N PRO A 38 3.64 0.84 -19.10
CA PRO A 38 4.65 -0.20 -18.98
C PRO A 38 5.18 -0.34 -17.56
N LYS A 39 5.09 0.72 -16.76
CA LYS A 39 5.58 0.68 -15.39
C LYS A 39 4.50 0.12 -14.48
N GLU A 40 4.92 -0.75 -13.57
CA GLU A 40 4.05 -1.34 -12.57
C GLU A 40 4.52 -0.91 -11.19
N PHE A 41 3.67 -1.09 -10.18
CA PHE A 41 4.14 -0.96 -8.82
C PHE A 41 3.79 -2.24 -8.03
N ARG A 42 4.56 -2.47 -6.98
CA ARG A 42 4.37 -3.63 -6.13
C ARG A 42 3.91 -3.16 -4.76
N ALA A 43 2.65 -3.45 -4.44
CA ALA A 43 2.10 -3.13 -3.13
C ALA A 43 2.62 -4.13 -2.11
N ASP A 44 2.98 -3.67 -0.92
CA ASP A 44 3.43 -4.58 0.13
C ASP A 44 2.35 -5.60 0.46
N PHE A 45 1.12 -5.13 0.65
CA PHE A 45 -0.04 -6.01 0.80
C PHE A 45 -1.26 -5.36 0.16
N VAL A 46 -2.18 -6.19 -0.31
CA VAL A 46 -3.52 -5.76 -0.68
C VAL A 46 -4.50 -6.63 0.07
N CYS A 47 -5.30 -6.03 0.94
CA CYS A 47 -6.28 -6.74 1.77
C CYS A 47 -7.67 -6.58 1.18
N TYR A 48 -8.44 -7.65 1.21
CA TYR A 48 -9.83 -7.66 0.71
C TYR A 48 -9.94 -7.16 -0.74
N ASP A 49 -8.88 -7.29 -1.51
CA ASP A 49 -8.78 -6.80 -2.90
C ASP A 49 -9.03 -5.29 -3.04
N LYS A 50 -9.05 -4.54 -1.94
CA LYS A 50 -9.48 -3.14 -1.95
C LYS A 50 -8.57 -2.20 -1.18
N ILE A 51 -7.79 -2.73 -0.25
CA ILE A 51 -7.01 -1.91 0.67
C ILE A 51 -5.54 -2.13 0.42
N ILE A 52 -4.86 -1.08 -0.04
CA ILE A 52 -3.41 -1.12 -0.24
C ILE A 52 -2.74 -0.82 1.08
N VAL A 53 -1.84 -1.71 1.51
CA VAL A 53 -1.06 -1.51 2.73
C VAL A 53 0.40 -1.34 2.35
N GLU A 54 0.97 -0.20 2.70
CA GLU A 54 2.37 0.10 2.46
C GLU A 54 3.12 0.25 3.77
N LEU A 55 4.25 -0.42 3.88
CA LEU A 55 5.08 -0.36 5.09
C LEU A 55 6.27 0.56 4.86
N LYS A 56 6.59 1.35 5.86
CA LYS A 56 7.75 2.22 5.84
C LYS A 56 8.53 2.04 7.14
N ALA A 57 9.83 2.32 7.07
CA ALA A 57 10.70 2.33 8.24
C ALA A 57 11.52 3.62 8.17
N VAL A 58 10.85 4.73 8.36
CA VAL A 58 11.44 6.07 8.26
C VAL A 58 11.25 6.81 9.55
N SER A 59 12.12 7.78 9.82
CA SER A 59 12.01 8.56 11.06
C SER A 59 10.77 9.43 11.06
N GLU A 60 10.30 9.81 9.88
CA GLU A 60 9.13 10.68 9.75
C GLU A 60 8.44 10.39 8.43
N ILE A 61 7.12 10.31 8.45
CA ILE A 61 6.34 10.18 7.22
C ILE A 61 6.23 11.55 6.58
N LEU A 62 6.68 11.65 5.32
CA LEU A 62 6.68 12.90 4.57
C LEU A 62 5.51 12.95 3.61
N ASP A 63 5.21 14.17 3.15
CA ASP A 63 4.12 14.37 2.18
C ASP A 63 4.29 13.52 0.92
N GLU A 64 5.53 13.30 0.49
CA GLU A 64 5.79 12.48 -0.69
C GLU A 64 5.37 11.02 -0.48
N HIS A 65 5.44 10.53 0.76
CA HIS A 65 4.98 9.17 1.06
C HIS A 65 3.46 9.07 0.90
N TYR A 66 2.73 10.07 1.37
CA TYR A 66 1.29 10.13 1.20
C TYR A 66 0.91 10.23 -0.27
N ALA A 67 1.61 11.10 -0.99
CA ALA A 67 1.32 11.33 -2.40
C ALA A 67 1.51 10.05 -3.22
N GLN A 68 2.55 9.29 -2.90
CA GLN A 68 2.82 8.05 -3.61
C GLN A 68 1.66 7.06 -3.43
N VAL A 69 1.22 6.85 -2.20
CA VAL A 69 0.11 5.94 -1.93
C VAL A 69 -1.17 6.45 -2.59
N TYR A 70 -1.42 7.74 -2.49
CA TYR A 70 -2.61 8.33 -3.09
C TYR A 70 -2.64 8.14 -4.60
N ASN A 71 -1.50 8.32 -5.25
CA ASN A 71 -1.40 8.08 -6.70
C ASN A 71 -1.67 6.62 -7.05
N TYR A 72 -1.18 5.68 -6.24
CA TYR A 72 -1.46 4.27 -6.46
C TYR A 72 -2.96 3.98 -6.31
N LEU A 73 -3.61 4.59 -5.34
CA LEU A 73 -5.05 4.41 -5.15
C LEU A 73 -5.82 4.89 -6.38
N LYS A 74 -5.47 6.06 -6.89
CA LYS A 74 -6.16 6.62 -8.05
C LYS A 74 -6.00 5.75 -9.29
N THR A 75 -4.82 5.20 -9.49
CA THR A 75 -4.52 4.44 -10.71
C THR A 75 -4.94 2.99 -10.63
N SER A 76 -5.08 2.43 -9.44
CA SER A 76 -5.45 1.02 -9.25
C SER A 76 -6.95 0.83 -9.02
N GLY A 77 -7.66 1.92 -8.73
CA GLY A 77 -9.08 1.81 -8.39
C GLY A 77 -9.33 1.38 -6.95
N SER A 78 -8.30 1.23 -6.15
CA SER A 78 -8.46 0.92 -4.73
C SER A 78 -9.02 2.12 -3.99
N GLN A 79 -9.78 1.85 -2.93
CA GLN A 79 -10.51 2.91 -2.23
C GLN A 79 -9.80 3.41 -0.99
N LEU A 80 -8.89 2.63 -0.44
CA LEU A 80 -8.25 2.95 0.82
C LEU A 80 -6.82 2.47 0.82
N GLY A 81 -5.93 3.32 1.33
CA GLY A 81 -4.56 2.94 1.60
C GLY A 81 -4.26 3.08 3.07
N LEU A 82 -3.42 2.21 3.58
CA LEU A 82 -2.87 2.30 4.92
C LEU A 82 -1.36 2.41 4.79
N LEU A 83 -0.82 3.46 5.38
CA LEU A 83 0.61 3.69 5.40
C LEU A 83 1.08 3.47 6.83
N ILE A 84 1.85 2.41 7.04
CA ILE A 84 2.28 1.99 8.38
C ILE A 84 3.77 2.20 8.50
N ASN A 85 4.18 2.98 9.48
CA ASN A 85 5.59 3.29 9.70
C ASN A 85 6.09 2.65 10.98
N PHE A 86 7.09 1.81 10.86
CA PHE A 86 7.75 1.13 11.97
C PHE A 86 9.07 1.80 12.37
N GLY A 87 9.45 2.86 11.69
CA GLY A 87 10.74 3.51 11.91
C GLY A 87 10.77 4.53 13.02
N ASN A 88 9.62 4.82 13.61
CA ASN A 88 9.53 5.75 14.73
C ASN A 88 9.45 4.97 16.05
N MET A 89 9.56 5.67 17.18
CA MET A 89 9.46 5.03 18.49
C MET A 89 8.09 4.43 18.73
N SER A 90 7.06 5.07 18.20
CA SER A 90 5.72 4.49 18.24
C SER A 90 5.28 4.15 16.82
N LEU A 91 4.48 3.11 16.72
CA LEU A 91 3.91 2.71 15.46
C LEU A 91 2.97 3.79 14.96
N GLU A 92 3.18 4.23 13.72
CA GLU A 92 2.30 5.18 13.07
C GLU A 92 1.50 4.45 12.00
N CYS A 93 0.19 4.68 11.98
CA CYS A 93 -0.66 4.14 10.93
C CYS A 93 -1.52 5.28 10.39
N LYS A 94 -1.33 5.61 9.11
CA LYS A 94 -2.07 6.69 8.47
C LYS A 94 -3.05 6.09 7.46
N ARG A 95 -4.28 6.53 7.55
CA ARG A 95 -5.34 6.09 6.68
C ARG A 95 -5.48 7.11 5.55
N ILE A 96 -5.41 6.62 4.32
CA ILE A 96 -5.45 7.47 3.12
C ILE A 96 -6.63 7.04 2.27
N PRO A 97 -7.80 7.68 2.42
CA PRO A 97 -8.94 7.35 1.58
C PRO A 97 -8.78 7.99 0.20
N CYS A 98 -9.26 7.30 -0.81
CA CYS A 98 -9.33 7.85 -2.14
C CYS A 98 -10.76 8.28 -2.39
N SER A 99 -11.03 9.55 -2.11
CA SER A 99 -12.37 10.11 -2.29
C SER A 99 -12.58 10.66 -3.68
N LEU A 100 -11.47 10.89 -4.42
CA LEU A 100 -11.56 11.40 -5.77
C LEU A 100 -11.58 10.25 -6.75
N LYS A 101 -12.54 10.29 -7.64
CA LYS A 101 -12.56 9.36 -8.75
C LYS A 101 -11.99 10.07 -9.95
N TRP A 102 -11.27 9.32 -10.77
CA TRP A 102 -10.85 9.85 -12.05
C TRP A 102 -12.10 10.14 -12.86
N GLN A 103 -12.20 11.37 -13.24
CA GLN A 103 -13.33 11.72 -14.03
C GLN A 103 -13.10 11.35 -15.46
N GLU A 104 -14.13 10.92 -15.95
CA GLU A 104 -14.21 10.46 -17.26
C GLU A 104 -14.28 11.61 -18.22
#